data_fa05c8054df597227709b828a83c4376
#
_entry.id   fa05c8054df597227709b828a83c4376
#
_cell.length_a   1.000
_cell.length_b   1.000
_cell.length_c   1.000
_cell.angle_alpha   90.00
_cell.angle_beta   90.00
_cell.angle_gamma   90.00
#
_symmetry.space_group_name_H-M   'P 1'
#
loop_
_entity.id
_entity.type
_entity.pdbx_description
1 polymer ?
#
loop_
_entity_poly.entity_id
_entity_poly.type
_entity_poly.pdbx_seq_one_letter_code
_entity_poly.pdbx_strand_id
1 'polypeptide(L)'
;DTTLVGSWAYNNTYNECWGVAINDREFAIIGSTEGTHIFDITNPSSSYEVAFIKGGYTGGGVIHRDYHDFAGFLYIVCDEGSSSTLQIVDISNLPNSINVVYDANTLLTTCHNVYIDTATAKLYACAANSAMDVYSLNNPIEPTLIYSYNGVGHVHDAFVRNDSAYLNCGNEGLKIFNFSNVNQLGDQPILLGELTSYPDAGYNHSGWLSDDGMLYAMQDENHGYDIKILDVSDVNNISVISTFNSGVNPNSIAHNGIIKGNELYISYYHDGLRVFDISDPYNPSQTWIYDTYI
;
A
#
# COMPACT_ATOMS: atom_id res chain seq x y z
N ASP A 1 -6.81 5.22 24.88
CA ASP A 1 -5.77 4.24 25.30
C ASP A 1 -5.78 3.03 24.36
N THR A 2 -4.68 2.82 23.67
CA THR A 2 -4.46 1.58 22.90
C THR A 2 -4.08 0.47 23.86
N THR A 3 -4.69 -0.69 23.69
CA THR A 3 -4.38 -1.87 24.50
C THR A 3 -3.98 -3.00 23.57
N LEU A 4 -2.82 -3.63 23.83
CA LEU A 4 -2.43 -4.85 23.14
C LEU A 4 -3.40 -5.97 23.54
N VAL A 5 -4.25 -6.38 22.60
CA VAL A 5 -5.25 -7.44 22.84
C VAL A 5 -4.77 -8.82 22.42
N GLY A 6 -3.71 -8.89 21.63
CA GLY A 6 -3.04 -10.13 21.23
C GLY A 6 -1.64 -9.81 20.70
N SER A 7 -0.76 -10.77 20.75
CA SER A 7 0.56 -10.71 20.16
C SER A 7 0.99 -12.05 19.60
N TRP A 8 1.81 -12.02 18.58
CA TRP A 8 2.38 -13.20 17.96
C TRP A 8 3.82 -12.87 17.51
N ALA A 9 4.73 -13.78 17.69
CA ALA A 9 6.12 -13.57 17.34
C ALA A 9 6.78 -14.88 16.90
N TYR A 10 7.54 -14.81 15.81
CA TYR A 10 8.52 -15.81 15.38
C TYR A 10 9.92 -15.18 15.40
N ASN A 11 10.95 -16.02 15.22
CA ASN A 11 12.33 -15.54 15.07
C ASN A 11 12.59 -15.02 13.64
N ASN A 12 11.67 -14.26 13.08
CA ASN A 12 11.74 -13.69 11.75
C ASN A 12 11.64 -12.17 11.80
N THR A 13 12.12 -11.51 10.76
CA THR A 13 11.83 -10.10 10.52
C THR A 13 10.53 -10.01 9.75
N TYR A 14 9.70 -9.06 10.14
CA TYR A 14 8.40 -8.80 9.53
C TYR A 14 8.48 -7.58 8.62
N ASN A 15 7.55 -7.52 7.68
CA ASN A 15 7.40 -6.41 6.76
C ASN A 15 5.90 -6.05 6.62
N GLU A 16 5.41 -5.74 5.46
CA GLU A 16 4.09 -5.21 5.17
C GLU A 16 2.92 -5.99 5.81
N CYS A 17 1.79 -5.34 5.99
CA CYS A 17 0.55 -5.94 6.48
C CYS A 17 -0.65 -5.55 5.61
N TRP A 18 -1.67 -6.40 5.64
CA TRP A 18 -2.95 -6.20 4.96
C TRP A 18 -4.12 -6.71 5.81
N GLY A 19 -5.34 -6.33 5.48
CA GLY A 19 -6.54 -6.78 6.16
C GLY A 19 -7.63 -7.19 5.17
N VAL A 20 -8.28 -8.34 5.40
CA VAL A 20 -9.41 -8.79 4.59
C VAL A 20 -10.57 -9.25 5.46
N ALA A 21 -11.80 -9.07 4.97
CA ALA A 21 -13.02 -9.59 5.59
C ALA A 21 -13.66 -10.63 4.66
N ILE A 22 -13.83 -11.86 5.16
CA ILE A 22 -14.36 -12.99 4.38
C ILE A 22 -15.32 -13.78 5.27
N ASN A 23 -16.53 -14.08 4.77
CA ASN A 23 -17.53 -14.90 5.46
C ASN A 23 -17.81 -14.42 6.90
N ASP A 24 -18.02 -13.11 7.09
CA ASP A 24 -18.27 -12.46 8.39
C ASP A 24 -17.11 -12.62 9.40
N ARG A 25 -15.90 -12.90 8.91
CA ARG A 25 -14.67 -12.99 9.70
C ARG A 25 -13.63 -11.98 9.21
N GLU A 26 -12.78 -11.55 10.13
CA GLU A 26 -11.70 -10.60 9.86
C GLU A 26 -10.35 -11.32 9.93
N PHE A 27 -9.48 -11.04 8.96
CA PHE A 27 -8.14 -11.64 8.89
C PHE A 27 -7.09 -10.54 8.74
N ALA A 28 -6.02 -10.68 9.51
CA ALA A 28 -4.79 -9.91 9.33
C ALA A 28 -3.78 -10.74 8.54
N ILE A 29 -3.13 -10.10 7.58
CA ILE A 29 -2.08 -10.68 6.75
C ILE A 29 -0.79 -9.96 7.11
N ILE A 30 0.28 -10.72 7.37
CA ILE A 30 1.58 -10.16 7.76
C ILE A 30 2.67 -10.84 6.95
N GLY A 31 3.53 -10.04 6.33
CA GLY A 31 4.71 -10.51 5.65
C GLY A 31 5.87 -10.80 6.61
N SER A 32 6.69 -11.76 6.23
CA SER A 32 7.96 -12.07 6.89
C SER A 32 9.05 -12.42 5.89
N THR A 33 10.27 -12.58 6.35
CA THR A 33 11.40 -13.05 5.54
C THR A 33 11.15 -14.41 4.88
N GLU A 34 10.24 -15.21 5.44
CA GLU A 34 9.96 -16.57 4.96
C GLU A 34 8.69 -16.66 4.10
N GLY A 35 7.78 -15.69 4.21
CA GLY A 35 6.52 -15.72 3.45
C GLY A 35 5.42 -14.89 4.11
N THR A 36 4.20 -15.30 3.86
CA THR A 36 2.97 -14.60 4.27
C THR A 36 2.20 -15.41 5.30
N HIS A 37 1.87 -14.78 6.39
CA HIS A 37 1.09 -15.34 7.50
C HIS A 37 -0.32 -14.74 7.47
N ILE A 38 -1.35 -15.58 7.65
CA ILE A 38 -2.75 -15.15 7.75
C ILE A 38 -3.28 -15.51 9.12
N PHE A 39 -3.77 -14.52 9.84
CA PHE A 39 -4.35 -14.67 11.19
C PHE A 39 -5.83 -14.37 11.16
N ASP A 40 -6.62 -15.22 11.79
CA ASP A 40 -7.99 -14.89 12.15
C ASP A 40 -7.97 -13.96 13.36
N ILE A 41 -8.50 -12.76 13.17
CA ILE A 41 -8.58 -11.69 14.19
C ILE A 41 -10.02 -11.31 14.52
N THR A 42 -10.99 -12.11 14.08
CA THR A 42 -12.43 -11.90 14.34
C THR A 42 -12.70 -11.70 15.84
N ASN A 43 -11.94 -12.38 16.69
CA ASN A 43 -11.85 -12.08 18.11
C ASN A 43 -10.40 -11.66 18.44
N PRO A 44 -10.10 -10.36 18.52
CA PRO A 44 -8.73 -9.88 18.69
C PRO A 44 -8.01 -10.43 19.94
N SER A 45 -8.75 -10.72 21.02
CA SER A 45 -8.16 -11.28 22.25
C SER A 45 -7.79 -12.78 22.16
N SER A 46 -8.15 -13.44 21.06
CA SER A 46 -7.86 -14.85 20.80
C SER A 46 -7.46 -15.08 19.33
N SER A 47 -6.69 -14.15 18.77
CA SER A 47 -6.15 -14.26 17.43
C SER A 47 -5.26 -15.50 17.27
N TYR A 48 -5.33 -16.15 16.11
CA TYR A 48 -4.53 -17.35 15.80
C TYR A 48 -4.21 -17.45 14.31
N GLU A 49 -3.06 -18.02 13.99
CA GLU A 49 -2.65 -18.25 12.61
C GLU A 49 -3.51 -19.35 11.97
N VAL A 50 -4.08 -19.05 10.80
CA VAL A 50 -4.90 -20.00 10.03
C VAL A 50 -4.20 -20.53 8.79
N ALA A 51 -3.22 -19.80 8.26
CA ALA A 51 -2.46 -20.21 7.09
C ALA A 51 -1.09 -19.55 7.02
N PHE A 52 -0.14 -20.25 6.38
CA PHE A 52 1.16 -19.74 5.98
C PHE A 52 1.40 -20.06 4.51
N ILE A 53 1.82 -19.04 3.73
CA ILE A 53 2.21 -19.17 2.33
C ILE A 53 3.71 -18.91 2.25
N LYS A 54 4.49 -19.92 1.87
CA LYS A 54 5.92 -19.73 1.67
C LYS A 54 6.17 -18.76 0.51
N GLY A 55 7.07 -17.80 0.72
CA GLY A 55 7.45 -16.84 -0.32
C GLY A 55 8.19 -17.50 -1.49
N GLY A 56 8.02 -16.97 -2.70
CA GLY A 56 8.81 -17.38 -3.88
C GLY A 56 10.30 -17.10 -3.70
N TYR A 57 10.64 -16.01 -2.97
CA TYR A 57 11.97 -15.72 -2.47
C TYR A 57 11.93 -15.59 -0.95
N THR A 58 12.92 -16.15 -0.25
CA THR A 58 12.95 -16.22 1.23
C THR A 58 14.35 -15.97 1.76
N GLY A 59 14.44 -15.61 3.05
CA GLY A 59 15.69 -15.45 3.78
C GLY A 59 15.91 -14.06 4.31
N GLY A 60 16.97 -13.85 5.08
CA GLY A 60 17.24 -12.62 5.83
C GLY A 60 17.49 -11.36 5.02
N GLY A 61 17.53 -11.47 3.68
CA GLY A 61 17.58 -10.33 2.77
C GLY A 61 16.22 -9.82 2.29
N VAL A 62 15.12 -10.51 2.65
CA VAL A 62 13.76 -10.06 2.29
C VAL A 62 13.32 -8.98 3.26
N ILE A 63 13.12 -7.77 2.75
CA ILE A 63 12.69 -6.60 3.51
C ILE A 63 11.26 -6.23 3.12
N HIS A 64 10.91 -6.37 1.84
CA HIS A 64 9.66 -5.88 1.30
C HIS A 64 8.81 -7.03 0.75
N ARG A 65 7.57 -7.13 1.21
CA ARG A 65 6.45 -7.83 0.58
C ARG A 65 5.29 -6.86 0.57
N ASP A 66 4.42 -7.00 -0.39
CA ASP A 66 3.20 -6.21 -0.40
C ASP A 66 2.00 -7.03 -0.86
N TYR A 67 0.81 -6.57 -0.51
CA TYR A 67 -0.43 -7.32 -0.59
C TYR A 67 -1.58 -6.48 -1.08
N HIS A 68 -2.44 -7.08 -1.89
CA HIS A 68 -3.78 -6.59 -2.12
C HIS A 68 -4.72 -7.75 -2.42
N ASP A 69 -6.02 -7.60 -2.13
CA ASP A 69 -7.02 -8.62 -2.43
C ASP A 69 -8.01 -8.17 -3.52
N PHE A 70 -8.48 -9.13 -4.28
CA PHE A 70 -9.52 -8.92 -5.28
C PHE A 70 -10.27 -10.23 -5.56
N ALA A 71 -11.61 -10.17 -5.61
CA ALA A 71 -12.49 -11.28 -6.02
C ALA A 71 -12.23 -12.61 -5.28
N GLY A 72 -11.84 -12.55 -4.00
CA GLY A 72 -11.55 -13.72 -3.17
C GLY A 72 -10.12 -14.26 -3.32
N PHE A 73 -9.25 -13.54 -4.01
CA PHE A 73 -7.83 -13.87 -4.18
C PHE A 73 -6.96 -12.83 -3.49
N LEU A 74 -5.88 -13.30 -2.86
CA LEU A 74 -4.80 -12.48 -2.33
C LEU A 74 -3.66 -12.46 -3.35
N TYR A 75 -3.21 -11.28 -3.72
CA TYR A 75 -2.03 -11.04 -4.56
C TYR A 75 -0.88 -10.67 -3.65
N ILE A 76 0.26 -11.35 -3.84
CA ILE A 76 1.46 -11.21 -3.01
C ILE A 76 2.62 -10.91 -3.92
N VAL A 77 3.36 -9.84 -3.64
CA VAL A 77 4.58 -9.47 -4.34
C VAL A 77 5.77 -9.38 -3.39
N CYS A 78 6.98 -9.35 -3.93
CA CYS A 78 8.22 -9.20 -3.17
C CYS A 78 9.24 -8.48 -4.04
N ASP A 79 9.92 -7.51 -3.47
CA ASP A 79 10.88 -6.67 -4.18
C ASP A 79 12.26 -7.32 -4.31
N GLU A 80 12.65 -8.14 -3.34
CA GLU A 80 13.99 -8.72 -3.30
C GLU A 80 14.08 -10.04 -4.09
N GLY A 81 15.24 -10.23 -4.66
CA GLY A 81 15.62 -11.48 -5.31
C GLY A 81 15.12 -11.57 -6.76
N SER A 82 16.06 -11.90 -7.67
CA SER A 82 15.77 -12.06 -9.10
C SER A 82 14.86 -13.26 -9.44
N SER A 83 14.50 -14.06 -8.46
CA SER A 83 13.60 -15.21 -8.59
C SER A 83 12.31 -15.04 -7.79
N SER A 84 12.02 -13.82 -7.33
CA SER A 84 10.74 -13.49 -6.71
C SER A 84 9.59 -13.72 -7.69
N THR A 85 8.42 -14.01 -7.17
CA THR A 85 7.24 -14.31 -7.99
C THR A 85 6.06 -13.44 -7.59
N LEU A 86 5.12 -13.25 -8.52
CA LEU A 86 3.77 -12.94 -8.15
C LEU A 86 3.11 -14.23 -7.65
N GLN A 87 2.56 -14.21 -6.45
CA GLN A 87 1.73 -15.30 -5.95
C GLN A 87 0.28 -14.86 -5.90
N ILE A 88 -0.64 -15.70 -6.42
CA ILE A 88 -2.09 -15.48 -6.31
C ILE A 88 -2.66 -16.66 -5.53
N VAL A 89 -3.33 -16.35 -4.44
CA VAL A 89 -3.83 -17.34 -3.48
C VAL A 89 -5.33 -17.19 -3.35
N ASP A 90 -6.09 -18.23 -3.63
CA ASP A 90 -7.52 -18.31 -3.31
C ASP A 90 -7.69 -18.37 -1.80
N ILE A 91 -8.30 -17.33 -1.23
CA ILE A 91 -8.55 -17.15 0.20
C ILE A 91 -10.06 -17.21 0.52
N SER A 92 -10.90 -17.49 -0.46
CA SER A 92 -12.37 -17.46 -0.33
C SER A 92 -12.93 -18.44 0.70
N ASN A 93 -12.18 -19.52 1.01
CA ASN A 93 -12.60 -20.54 1.97
C ASN A 93 -11.97 -20.37 3.37
N LEU A 94 -11.35 -19.23 3.65
CA LEU A 94 -10.84 -18.95 5.00
C LEU A 94 -11.96 -19.06 6.06
N PRO A 95 -11.65 -19.54 7.25
CA PRO A 95 -10.36 -19.99 7.78
C PRO A 95 -10.01 -21.46 7.47
N ASN A 96 -10.82 -22.18 6.67
CA ASN A 96 -10.73 -23.63 6.53
C ASN A 96 -9.57 -24.06 5.62
N SER A 97 -9.33 -23.34 4.54
CA SER A 97 -8.25 -23.64 3.59
C SER A 97 -7.92 -22.45 2.68
N ILE A 98 -6.74 -22.49 2.12
CA ILE A 98 -6.28 -21.63 1.03
C ILE A 98 -5.77 -22.51 -0.12
N ASN A 99 -5.68 -21.94 -1.34
CA ASN A 99 -5.09 -22.63 -2.48
C ASN A 99 -4.22 -21.65 -3.30
N VAL A 100 -2.94 -21.94 -3.46
CA VAL A 100 -2.05 -21.17 -4.34
C VAL A 100 -2.39 -21.53 -5.78
N VAL A 101 -2.99 -20.58 -6.53
CA VAL A 101 -3.45 -20.80 -7.90
C VAL A 101 -2.43 -20.31 -8.94
N TYR A 102 -1.54 -19.39 -8.55
CA TYR A 102 -0.45 -18.90 -9.37
C TYR A 102 0.78 -18.65 -8.48
N ASP A 103 1.95 -19.10 -8.91
CA ASP A 103 3.25 -18.84 -8.28
C ASP A 103 4.33 -18.94 -9.37
N ALA A 104 4.62 -17.80 -10.01
CA ALA A 104 5.58 -17.74 -11.09
C ALA A 104 6.12 -16.32 -11.28
N ASN A 105 7.30 -16.23 -11.88
CA ASN A 105 7.98 -14.97 -12.18
C ASN A 105 7.88 -14.54 -13.66
N THR A 106 6.92 -15.09 -14.38
CA THR A 106 6.75 -14.80 -15.82
C THR A 106 6.10 -13.43 -16.07
N LEU A 107 5.29 -12.95 -15.13
CA LEU A 107 4.66 -11.61 -15.18
C LEU A 107 5.53 -10.58 -14.46
N LEU A 108 5.89 -10.87 -13.21
CA LEU A 108 6.70 -10.01 -12.37
C LEU A 108 7.88 -10.82 -11.82
N THR A 109 9.10 -10.31 -11.97
CA THR A 109 10.31 -10.88 -11.34
C THR A 109 10.57 -10.25 -9.98
N THR A 110 10.27 -8.96 -9.85
CA THR A 110 10.27 -8.18 -8.61
C THR A 110 9.13 -7.19 -8.69
N CYS A 111 8.61 -6.77 -7.53
CA CYS A 111 7.62 -5.70 -7.45
C CYS A 111 7.66 -5.14 -6.04
N HIS A 112 7.78 -3.83 -5.91
CA HIS A 112 7.88 -3.17 -4.61
C HIS A 112 6.52 -3.07 -3.94
N ASN A 113 5.55 -2.42 -4.59
CA ASN A 113 4.18 -2.29 -4.12
C ASN A 113 3.16 -2.74 -5.17
N VAL A 114 2.01 -3.22 -4.72
CA VAL A 114 0.88 -3.61 -5.57
C VAL A 114 -0.40 -2.94 -5.09
N TYR A 115 -1.12 -2.30 -5.99
CA TYR A 115 -2.46 -1.77 -5.71
C TYR A 115 -3.48 -2.34 -6.70
N ILE A 116 -4.70 -2.62 -6.23
CA ILE A 116 -5.77 -3.09 -7.11
C ILE A 116 -6.96 -2.13 -7.03
N ASP A 117 -7.31 -1.54 -8.15
CA ASP A 117 -8.60 -0.90 -8.29
C ASP A 117 -9.68 -1.96 -8.49
N THR A 118 -10.34 -2.31 -7.40
CA THR A 118 -11.34 -3.38 -7.38
C THR A 118 -12.58 -3.05 -8.21
N ALA A 119 -12.86 -1.76 -8.45
CA ALA A 119 -13.99 -1.32 -9.24
C ALA A 119 -13.78 -1.55 -10.75
N THR A 120 -12.53 -1.49 -11.21
CA THR A 120 -12.18 -1.61 -12.63
C THR A 120 -11.38 -2.86 -12.96
N ALA A 121 -11.13 -3.71 -11.95
CA ALA A 121 -10.36 -4.95 -12.07
C ALA A 121 -8.97 -4.72 -12.72
N LYS A 122 -8.24 -3.74 -12.22
CA LYS A 122 -6.87 -3.41 -12.67
C LYS A 122 -5.89 -3.50 -11.51
N LEU A 123 -4.79 -4.20 -11.72
CA LEU A 123 -3.66 -4.28 -10.79
C LEU A 123 -2.55 -3.35 -11.29
N TYR A 124 -2.05 -2.53 -10.38
CA TYR A 124 -0.94 -1.61 -10.57
C TYR A 124 0.27 -2.15 -9.80
N ALA A 125 1.29 -2.56 -10.51
CA ALA A 125 2.54 -3.11 -9.96
C ALA A 125 3.61 -2.01 -10.00
N CYS A 126 3.92 -1.44 -8.85
CA CYS A 126 4.85 -0.34 -8.70
C CYS A 126 6.30 -0.85 -8.60
N ALA A 127 7.24 -0.12 -9.19
CA ALA A 127 8.67 -0.49 -9.23
C ALA A 127 8.87 -1.95 -9.62
N ALA A 128 8.21 -2.36 -10.69
CA ALA A 128 8.23 -3.74 -11.18
C ALA A 128 9.19 -3.90 -12.36
N ASN A 129 8.72 -4.46 -13.49
CA ASN A 129 9.54 -4.57 -14.70
C ASN A 129 9.77 -3.21 -15.40
N SER A 130 8.93 -2.22 -15.07
CA SER A 130 9.03 -0.82 -15.47
C SER A 130 8.88 0.08 -14.25
N ALA A 131 8.76 1.40 -14.41
CA ALA A 131 8.44 2.29 -13.29
C ALA A 131 7.09 1.89 -12.65
N MET A 132 6.11 1.48 -13.46
CA MET A 132 4.87 0.85 -13.02
C MET A 132 4.25 0.07 -14.19
N ASP A 133 3.81 -1.16 -13.93
CA ASP A 133 3.06 -1.98 -14.89
C ASP A 133 1.59 -2.11 -14.46
N VAL A 134 0.67 -2.08 -15.42
CA VAL A 134 -0.77 -2.24 -15.17
C VAL A 134 -1.26 -3.51 -15.84
N TYR A 135 -1.94 -4.34 -15.06
CA TYR A 135 -2.52 -5.61 -15.52
C TYR A 135 -4.04 -5.58 -15.41
N SER A 136 -4.71 -6.12 -16.41
CA SER A 136 -6.14 -6.44 -16.34
C SER A 136 -6.35 -7.70 -15.50
N LEU A 137 -7.28 -7.64 -14.57
CA LEU A 137 -7.75 -8.76 -13.75
C LEU A 137 -9.14 -9.26 -14.20
N ASN A 138 -9.52 -9.10 -15.47
CA ASN A 138 -10.75 -9.69 -16.02
C ASN A 138 -10.80 -11.21 -15.80
N ASN A 139 -9.66 -11.87 -15.80
CA ASN A 139 -9.46 -13.19 -15.22
C ASN A 139 -8.53 -13.03 -14.00
N PRO A 140 -9.05 -13.15 -12.76
CA PRO A 140 -8.25 -12.89 -11.56
C PRO A 140 -7.01 -13.78 -11.39
N ILE A 141 -7.03 -14.99 -11.95
CA ILE A 141 -5.91 -15.94 -11.83
C ILE A 141 -4.94 -15.90 -13.01
N GLU A 142 -5.23 -15.09 -14.03
CA GLU A 142 -4.38 -14.92 -15.22
C GLU A 142 -4.27 -13.43 -15.59
N PRO A 143 -3.56 -12.62 -14.78
CA PRO A 143 -3.37 -11.19 -15.06
C PRO A 143 -2.76 -10.96 -16.44
N THR A 144 -3.29 -10.00 -17.19
CA THR A 144 -2.79 -9.67 -18.52
C THR A 144 -2.24 -8.25 -18.54
N LEU A 145 -0.99 -8.07 -18.93
CA LEU A 145 -0.35 -6.75 -19.05
C LEU A 145 -1.10 -5.90 -20.09
N ILE A 146 -1.55 -4.72 -19.68
CA ILE A 146 -2.27 -3.76 -20.55
C ILE A 146 -1.53 -2.43 -20.71
N TYR A 147 -0.59 -2.10 -19.81
CA TYR A 147 0.19 -0.87 -19.89
C TYR A 147 1.48 -0.96 -19.09
N SER A 148 2.54 -0.29 -19.56
CA SER A 148 3.79 -0.07 -18.83
C SER A 148 4.12 1.41 -18.82
N TYR A 149 4.24 2.00 -17.62
CA TYR A 149 4.59 3.41 -17.43
C TYR A 149 6.10 3.55 -17.24
N ASN A 150 6.70 4.42 -18.05
CA ASN A 150 8.14 4.73 -18.01
C ASN A 150 8.37 6.26 -18.08
N GLY A 151 7.37 7.06 -17.73
CA GLY A 151 7.45 8.53 -17.76
C GLY A 151 8.21 9.14 -16.58
N VAL A 152 8.57 8.31 -15.60
CA VAL A 152 9.39 8.65 -14.42
C VAL A 152 10.43 7.56 -14.20
N GLY A 153 11.45 7.83 -13.38
CA GLY A 153 12.44 6.82 -13.03
C GLY A 153 11.88 5.71 -12.14
N HIS A 154 10.88 6.04 -11.30
CA HIS A 154 10.35 5.14 -10.29
C HIS A 154 8.94 5.60 -9.83
N VAL A 155 7.99 4.69 -9.79
CA VAL A 155 6.73 4.83 -9.04
C VAL A 155 6.89 3.95 -7.81
N HIS A 156 7.01 4.58 -6.64
CA HIS A 156 7.22 3.83 -5.40
C HIS A 156 5.94 3.15 -4.95
N ASP A 157 4.85 3.91 -4.89
CA ASP A 157 3.55 3.44 -4.46
C ASP A 157 2.43 4.11 -5.27
N ALA A 158 1.25 3.52 -5.28
CA ALA A 158 0.07 4.06 -5.95
C ALA A 158 -1.20 3.85 -5.12
N PHE A 159 -2.01 4.89 -5.02
CA PHE A 159 -3.41 4.76 -4.61
C PHE A 159 -4.30 4.90 -5.83
N VAL A 160 -5.22 3.96 -6.06
CA VAL A 160 -6.10 4.02 -7.23
C VAL A 160 -7.57 3.83 -6.84
N ARG A 161 -8.44 4.66 -7.40
CA ARG A 161 -9.89 4.55 -7.22
C ARG A 161 -10.62 4.94 -8.50
N ASN A 162 -11.43 4.03 -9.05
CA ASN A 162 -12.25 4.26 -10.25
C ASN A 162 -11.40 4.79 -11.42
N ASP A 163 -10.29 4.10 -11.73
CA ASP A 163 -9.32 4.48 -12.76
C ASP A 163 -8.55 5.80 -12.51
N SER A 164 -8.77 6.48 -11.40
CA SER A 164 -7.96 7.64 -11.01
C SER A 164 -6.80 7.17 -10.13
N ALA A 165 -5.59 7.22 -10.68
CA ALA A 165 -4.37 6.75 -10.05
C ALA A 165 -3.52 7.91 -9.55
N TYR A 166 -3.22 7.92 -8.26
CA TYR A 166 -2.32 8.83 -7.56
C TYR A 166 -0.99 8.11 -7.41
N LEU A 167 0.00 8.51 -8.19
CA LEU A 167 1.31 7.85 -8.27
C LEU A 167 2.33 8.62 -7.46
N ASN A 168 2.89 7.98 -6.45
CA ASN A 168 3.97 8.50 -5.61
C ASN A 168 5.31 8.18 -6.30
N CYS A 169 5.92 9.19 -6.95
CA CYS A 169 7.01 9.01 -7.90
C CYS A 169 8.40 9.36 -7.31
N GLY A 170 8.62 9.12 -6.01
CA GLY A 170 9.89 9.43 -5.37
C GLY A 170 10.28 10.89 -5.55
N ASN A 171 11.50 11.14 -6.02
CA ASN A 171 12.01 12.50 -6.24
C ASN A 171 11.28 13.31 -7.34
N GLU A 172 10.37 12.69 -8.07
CA GLU A 172 9.58 13.34 -9.12
C GLU A 172 8.18 13.77 -8.65
N GLY A 173 7.89 13.58 -7.34
CA GLY A 173 6.67 14.05 -6.69
C GLY A 173 5.44 13.21 -7.00
N LEU A 174 4.26 13.82 -6.86
CA LEU A 174 2.97 13.18 -7.10
C LEU A 174 2.50 13.42 -8.53
N LYS A 175 1.99 12.36 -9.20
CA LYS A 175 1.32 12.46 -10.49
C LYS A 175 -0.02 11.77 -10.44
N ILE A 176 -1.05 12.40 -11.01
CA ILE A 176 -2.42 11.87 -11.01
C ILE A 176 -2.83 11.61 -12.46
N PHE A 177 -3.20 10.35 -12.72
CA PHE A 177 -3.61 9.90 -14.05
C PHE A 177 -5.02 9.31 -14.04
N ASN A 178 -5.71 9.41 -15.19
CA ASN A 178 -6.92 8.66 -15.49
C ASN A 178 -6.59 7.48 -16.42
N PHE A 179 -6.88 6.28 -15.96
CA PHE A 179 -6.64 5.02 -16.67
C PHE A 179 -7.91 4.43 -17.32
N SER A 180 -9.03 5.14 -17.36
CA SER A 180 -10.30 4.62 -17.91
C SER A 180 -10.20 4.20 -19.38
N ASN A 181 -9.28 4.80 -20.12
CA ASN A 181 -9.04 4.48 -21.53
C ASN A 181 -8.02 3.35 -21.74
N VAL A 182 -7.39 2.83 -20.66
CA VAL A 182 -6.33 1.81 -20.75
C VAL A 182 -6.93 0.43 -20.55
N ASN A 183 -7.06 -0.33 -21.64
CA ASN A 183 -7.65 -1.66 -21.66
C ASN A 183 -6.77 -2.70 -22.39
N GLN A 184 -5.80 -2.25 -23.17
CA GLN A 184 -4.86 -3.08 -23.92
C GLN A 184 -3.54 -2.35 -24.17
N LEU A 185 -2.50 -3.09 -24.52
CA LEU A 185 -1.23 -2.49 -24.91
C LEU A 185 -1.37 -1.53 -26.08
N GLY A 186 -0.82 -0.33 -25.92
CA GLY A 186 -0.90 0.76 -26.88
C GLY A 186 -1.85 1.88 -26.45
N ASP A 187 -2.83 1.60 -25.59
CA ASP A 187 -3.66 2.63 -24.99
C ASP A 187 -2.81 3.54 -24.06
N GLN A 188 -3.27 4.77 -23.83
CA GLN A 188 -2.54 5.75 -23.04
C GLN A 188 -3.44 6.34 -21.95
N PRO A 189 -2.96 6.44 -20.70
CA PRO A 189 -3.66 7.17 -19.66
C PRO A 189 -3.59 8.68 -19.91
N ILE A 190 -4.48 9.42 -19.28
CA ILE A 190 -4.53 10.87 -19.34
C ILE A 190 -3.94 11.44 -18.05
N LEU A 191 -2.88 12.25 -18.14
CA LEU A 191 -2.37 13.01 -17.01
C LEU A 191 -3.43 14.07 -16.63
N LEU A 192 -3.90 14.01 -15.39
CA LEU A 192 -4.89 14.94 -14.84
C LEU A 192 -4.22 16.09 -14.08
N GLY A 193 -3.15 15.81 -13.35
CA GLY A 193 -2.43 16.80 -12.57
C GLY A 193 -1.14 16.25 -11.98
N GLU A 194 -0.31 17.15 -11.47
CA GLU A 194 0.94 16.79 -10.81
C GLU A 194 1.31 17.80 -9.73
N LEU A 195 2.04 17.36 -8.71
CA LEU A 195 2.62 18.21 -7.67
C LEU A 195 4.09 17.81 -7.49
N THR A 196 4.99 18.61 -8.07
CA THR A 196 6.45 18.36 -8.09
C THR A 196 7.24 19.33 -7.22
N SER A 197 6.57 20.38 -6.70
CA SER A 197 7.19 21.38 -5.84
C SER A 197 6.22 21.73 -4.70
N TYR A 198 6.63 21.42 -3.47
CA TYR A 198 5.83 21.63 -2.25
C TYR A 198 6.78 21.80 -1.06
N PRO A 199 6.28 22.24 0.12
CA PRO A 199 7.11 22.34 1.33
C PRO A 199 7.73 20.98 1.69
N ASP A 200 9.03 20.98 2.01
CA ASP A 200 9.80 19.75 2.31
C ASP A 200 9.58 18.66 1.26
N ALA A 201 9.70 19.03 -0.03
CA ALA A 201 9.63 18.06 -1.11
C ALA A 201 10.87 17.14 -1.04
N GLY A 202 10.63 15.85 -0.91
CA GLY A 202 11.64 14.84 -0.80
C GLY A 202 11.35 13.61 -1.64
N TYR A 203 11.58 12.43 -1.07
CA TYR A 203 11.23 11.18 -1.72
C TYR A 203 9.76 10.87 -1.43
N ASN A 204 8.88 11.26 -2.36
CA ASN A 204 7.44 10.99 -2.31
C ASN A 204 7.21 9.48 -2.31
N HIS A 205 6.89 8.96 -1.12
CA HIS A 205 6.90 7.54 -0.84
C HIS A 205 5.52 6.92 -1.01
N SER A 206 4.54 7.45 -0.28
CA SER A 206 3.21 6.86 -0.20
C SER A 206 2.14 7.93 0.01
N GLY A 207 0.88 7.53 -0.13
CA GLY A 207 -0.23 8.41 0.21
C GLY A 207 -1.59 7.74 0.06
N TRP A 208 -2.61 8.37 0.62
CA TRP A 208 -3.97 7.83 0.67
C TRP A 208 -5.03 8.89 0.43
N LEU A 209 -6.02 8.57 -0.40
CA LEU A 209 -7.14 9.45 -0.73
C LEU A 209 -8.27 9.30 0.29
N SER A 210 -8.84 10.40 0.76
CA SER A 210 -10.02 10.40 1.62
C SER A 210 -11.24 9.76 0.95
N ASP A 211 -12.22 9.32 1.75
CA ASP A 211 -13.42 8.65 1.25
C ASP A 211 -14.22 9.53 0.28
N ASP A 212 -14.26 10.84 0.50
CA ASP A 212 -14.94 11.83 -0.35
C ASP A 212 -14.12 12.24 -1.59
N GLY A 213 -12.84 11.85 -1.66
CA GLY A 213 -11.95 12.16 -2.77
C GLY A 213 -11.41 13.60 -2.79
N MET A 214 -11.58 14.34 -1.71
CA MET A 214 -11.18 15.75 -1.62
C MET A 214 -9.76 15.96 -1.08
N LEU A 215 -9.31 15.06 -0.20
CA LEU A 215 -8.02 15.14 0.49
C LEU A 215 -7.12 13.98 0.12
N TYR A 216 -5.83 14.24 0.02
CA TYR A 216 -4.80 13.22 -0.12
C TYR A 216 -3.74 13.42 0.96
N ALA A 217 -3.55 12.43 1.82
CA ALA A 217 -2.45 12.44 2.79
C ALA A 217 -1.20 11.86 2.12
N MET A 218 -0.12 12.59 2.13
CA MET A 218 1.12 12.24 1.42
C MET A 218 2.31 12.22 2.38
N GLN A 219 3.16 11.20 2.26
CA GLN A 219 4.36 11.01 3.03
C GLN A 219 5.60 11.03 2.12
N ASP A 220 6.62 11.81 2.54
CA ASP A 220 7.97 11.74 1.97
C ASP A 220 8.87 10.95 2.92
N GLU A 221 9.51 9.89 2.42
CA GLU A 221 10.39 9.01 3.22
C GLU A 221 11.75 9.65 3.48
N ASN A 222 11.72 10.78 4.16
CA ASN A 222 12.92 11.52 4.54
C ASN A 222 12.90 11.84 6.04
N HIS A 223 14.08 11.79 6.65
CA HIS A 223 14.23 12.10 8.08
C HIS A 223 13.73 13.49 8.42
N GLY A 224 12.76 13.57 9.34
CA GLY A 224 12.22 14.82 9.87
C GLY A 224 11.29 15.58 8.91
N TYR A 225 10.87 14.97 7.81
CA TYR A 225 9.90 15.59 6.93
C TYR A 225 8.48 15.40 7.45
N ASP A 226 7.66 16.43 7.26
CA ASP A 226 6.28 16.43 7.70
C ASP A 226 5.38 15.63 6.76
N ILE A 227 4.30 15.06 7.31
CA ILE A 227 3.14 14.57 6.56
C ILE A 227 2.48 15.80 5.90
N LYS A 228 2.00 15.65 4.67
CA LYS A 228 1.28 16.68 3.94
C LYS A 228 -0.18 16.27 3.75
N ILE A 229 -1.12 17.16 4.06
CA ILE A 229 -2.49 17.04 3.58
C ILE A 229 -2.64 17.93 2.35
N LEU A 230 -3.05 17.33 1.26
CA LEU A 230 -3.30 18.01 -0.01
C LEU A 230 -4.80 18.19 -0.22
N ASP A 231 -5.20 19.36 -0.72
CA ASP A 231 -6.48 19.54 -1.40
C ASP A 231 -6.32 19.05 -2.84
N VAL A 232 -7.03 17.99 -3.19
CA VAL A 232 -7.07 17.39 -4.53
C VAL A 232 -8.46 17.45 -5.16
N SER A 233 -9.35 18.27 -4.61
CA SER A 233 -10.71 18.49 -5.13
C SER A 233 -10.70 19.03 -6.57
N ASP A 234 -9.68 19.81 -6.93
CA ASP A 234 -9.34 20.15 -8.30
C ASP A 234 -7.91 19.66 -8.62
N VAL A 235 -7.82 18.52 -9.28
CA VAL A 235 -6.53 17.89 -9.64
C VAL A 235 -5.67 18.74 -10.57
N ASN A 236 -6.24 19.76 -11.23
CA ASN A 236 -5.45 20.74 -12.02
C ASN A 236 -4.82 21.82 -11.13
N ASN A 237 -5.21 21.92 -9.87
CA ASN A 237 -4.73 22.93 -8.92
C ASN A 237 -4.50 22.36 -7.53
N ILE A 238 -3.68 21.31 -7.46
CA ILE A 238 -3.34 20.61 -6.21
C ILE A 238 -2.59 21.56 -5.28
N SER A 239 -2.99 21.63 -4.01
CA SER A 239 -2.31 22.47 -3.01
C SER A 239 -2.09 21.74 -1.69
N VAL A 240 -0.96 22.02 -1.03
CA VAL A 240 -0.69 21.60 0.35
C VAL A 240 -1.45 22.52 1.28
N ILE A 241 -2.36 21.99 2.07
CA ILE A 241 -3.19 22.77 3.01
C ILE A 241 -2.68 22.72 4.45
N SER A 242 -1.98 21.66 4.82
CA SER A 242 -1.28 21.58 6.11
C SER A 242 -0.09 20.63 6.06
N THR A 243 0.85 20.85 6.97
CA THR A 243 1.97 19.96 7.25
C THR A 243 2.06 19.72 8.75
N PHE A 244 2.40 18.51 9.17
CA PHE A 244 2.50 18.14 10.58
C PHE A 244 3.27 16.84 10.74
N ASN A 245 3.69 16.54 11.98
CA ASN A 245 4.43 15.33 12.33
C ASN A 245 3.99 14.81 13.72
N SER A 246 4.67 13.75 14.19
CA SER A 246 4.38 13.15 15.50
C SER A 246 4.69 14.06 16.69
N GLY A 247 5.57 15.04 16.53
CA GLY A 247 6.08 15.89 17.62
C GLY A 247 6.97 15.17 18.62
N VAL A 248 7.40 13.92 18.36
CA VAL A 248 8.18 13.08 19.28
C VAL A 248 9.65 13.07 18.91
N ASN A 249 10.02 12.41 17.84
CA ASN A 249 11.38 12.38 17.35
C ASN A 249 11.52 13.25 16.10
N PRO A 250 12.29 14.34 16.13
CA PRO A 250 12.41 15.27 14.99
C PRO A 250 13.09 14.65 13.75
N ASN A 251 13.66 13.46 13.88
CA ASN A 251 14.28 12.73 12.78
C ASN A 251 13.48 11.48 12.38
N SER A 252 12.30 11.26 12.96
CA SER A 252 11.47 10.12 12.59
C SER A 252 10.90 10.30 11.19
N ILE A 253 10.65 9.18 10.53
CA ILE A 253 10.09 9.13 9.18
C ILE A 253 8.65 8.67 9.28
N ALA A 254 7.71 9.46 8.78
CA ALA A 254 6.37 9.01 8.46
C ALA A 254 6.45 8.12 7.22
N HIS A 255 6.03 6.85 7.32
CA HIS A 255 6.26 5.88 6.24
C HIS A 255 4.99 5.65 5.41
N ASN A 256 4.02 4.89 5.91
CA ASN A 256 2.75 4.63 5.23
C ASN A 256 1.58 5.19 6.03
N GLY A 257 0.57 5.68 5.31
CA GLY A 257 -0.63 6.24 5.90
C GLY A 257 -1.91 5.74 5.25
N ILE A 258 -2.95 5.53 6.08
CA ILE A 258 -4.29 5.16 5.63
C ILE A 258 -5.30 6.14 6.22
N ILE A 259 -6.14 6.73 5.37
CA ILE A 259 -7.29 7.53 5.84
C ILE A 259 -8.51 6.61 5.98
N LYS A 260 -9.17 6.70 7.13
CA LYS A 260 -10.45 6.05 7.37
C LYS A 260 -11.40 7.02 8.04
N GLY A 261 -12.44 7.45 7.34
CA GLY A 261 -13.31 8.53 7.81
C GLY A 261 -12.52 9.82 8.05
N ASN A 262 -12.54 10.32 9.26
CA ASN A 262 -11.78 11.52 9.66
C ASN A 262 -10.45 11.21 10.35
N GLU A 263 -10.01 9.97 10.34
CA GLU A 263 -8.77 9.56 11.01
C GLU A 263 -7.71 9.15 9.99
N LEU A 264 -6.50 9.63 10.21
CA LEU A 264 -5.30 9.25 9.46
C LEU A 264 -4.40 8.41 10.36
N TYR A 265 -4.19 7.16 9.97
CA TYR A 265 -3.32 6.19 10.63
C TYR A 265 -1.97 6.22 9.94
N ILE A 266 -0.89 6.47 10.68
CA ILE A 266 0.48 6.56 10.13
C ILE A 266 1.41 5.61 10.87
N SER A 267 2.15 4.79 10.11
CA SER A 267 3.31 4.07 10.61
C SER A 267 4.55 4.98 10.58
N TYR A 268 5.23 5.10 11.71
CA TYR A 268 6.50 5.81 11.84
C TYR A 268 7.62 4.83 12.12
N TYR A 269 8.80 5.07 11.56
CA TYR A 269 9.96 4.22 11.82
C TYR A 269 10.38 4.17 13.30
N HIS A 270 10.34 5.30 14.00
CA HIS A 270 10.82 5.38 15.39
C HIS A 270 9.73 5.77 16.39
N ASP A 271 8.59 6.26 15.90
CA ASP A 271 7.52 6.79 16.78
C ASP A 271 6.32 5.84 16.87
N GLY A 272 6.39 4.66 16.23
CA GLY A 272 5.32 3.66 16.25
C GLY A 272 4.11 4.05 15.41
N LEU A 273 2.93 3.55 15.77
CA LEU A 273 1.67 3.89 15.12
C LEU A 273 1.11 5.18 15.72
N ARG A 274 0.78 6.14 14.86
CA ARG A 274 0.15 7.41 15.21
C ARG A 274 -1.18 7.54 14.51
N VAL A 275 -2.16 8.11 15.19
CA VAL A 275 -3.48 8.42 14.60
C VAL A 275 -3.76 9.90 14.79
N PHE A 276 -4.18 10.54 13.72
CA PHE A 276 -4.51 11.96 13.69
C PHE A 276 -5.97 12.16 13.28
N ASP A 277 -6.68 13.02 13.98
CA ASP A 277 -7.97 13.54 13.53
C ASP A 277 -7.70 14.62 12.47
N ILE A 278 -8.24 14.40 11.28
CA ILE A 278 -8.16 15.27 10.10
C ILE A 278 -9.53 15.87 9.74
N SER A 279 -10.50 15.88 10.68
CA SER A 279 -11.81 16.51 10.45
C SER A 279 -11.70 18.01 10.17
N ASP A 280 -10.70 18.68 10.74
CA ASP A 280 -10.18 19.97 10.28
C ASP A 280 -8.84 19.75 9.60
N PRO A 281 -8.81 19.62 8.26
CA PRO A 281 -7.58 19.29 7.53
C PRO A 281 -6.53 20.40 7.55
N TYR A 282 -6.89 21.61 7.98
CA TYR A 282 -5.96 22.73 8.20
C TYR A 282 -5.22 22.64 9.53
N ASN A 283 -5.78 21.92 10.52
CA ASN A 283 -5.25 21.78 11.87
C ASN A 283 -5.34 20.32 12.36
N PRO A 284 -4.66 19.36 11.71
CA PRO A 284 -4.66 17.97 12.15
C PRO A 284 -4.18 17.84 13.60
N SER A 285 -4.82 16.98 14.38
CA SER A 285 -4.46 16.77 15.77
C SER A 285 -4.27 15.30 16.12
N GLN A 286 -3.17 14.97 16.82
CA GLN A 286 -2.90 13.60 17.23
C GLN A 286 -3.91 13.15 18.29
N THR A 287 -4.59 12.03 18.03
CA THR A 287 -5.61 11.46 18.93
C THR A 287 -5.12 10.20 19.61
N TRP A 288 -4.31 9.41 18.93
CA TRP A 288 -3.86 8.10 19.40
C TRP A 288 -2.39 7.86 19.13
N ILE A 289 -1.79 7.02 20.01
CA ILE A 289 -0.42 6.51 19.84
C ILE A 289 -0.37 5.03 20.25
N TYR A 290 0.44 4.26 19.53
CA TYR A 290 0.94 2.97 19.98
C TYR A 290 2.44 2.88 19.68
N ASP A 291 3.25 2.93 20.74
CA ASP A 291 4.69 2.85 20.61
C ASP A 291 5.10 1.39 20.34
N THR A 292 5.64 1.14 19.17
CA THR A 292 6.15 -0.17 18.74
C THR A 292 7.67 -0.24 18.78
N TYR A 293 8.33 0.88 19.06
CA TYR A 293 9.79 0.99 19.13
C TYR A 293 10.25 0.86 20.60
N ILE A 294 11.00 -0.20 20.89
CA ILE A 294 11.48 -0.53 22.23
C ILE A 294 13.00 -0.44 22.27
#